data_e6e4ea836e0f02161320d1a16166e46e
#
_entry.id   e6e4ea836e0f02161320d1a16166e46e
#
_cell.length_a   1.000
_cell.length_b   1.000
_cell.length_c   1.000
_cell.angle_alpha   90.00
_cell.angle_beta   90.00
_cell.angle_gamma   90.00
#
_symmetry.space_group_name_H-M   'P 1'
#
loop_
_entity.id
_entity.type
_entity.pdbx_description
1 polymer ?
#
loop_
_entity_poly.entity_id
_entity_poly.type
_entity_poly.pdbx_seq_one_letter_code
_entity_poly.pdbx_strand_id
1 'polypeptide(L)'
;MISRRFLLQTTIAGVGAMAFVPAHAFQMRPFDLKAFEAAQAAGQPILVEISAPWCPTCKAQKPILSGLAAKAKFKDLVAFEIDFDTQKDLLRKFGVTMQSTLISFKGSKEVGRSTGDTNASSIEALLDKSV
;
A
#
# COMPACT_ATOMS: atom_id res chain seq x y z
N MET A 1 49.67 -34.43 -42.54
CA MET A 1 48.25 -34.72 -42.36
C MET A 1 47.81 -34.12 -41.03
N ILE A 2 47.15 -32.99 -41.06
CA ILE A 2 46.73 -32.26 -39.84
C ILE A 2 45.18 -32.27 -39.82
N SER A 3 44.65 -33.06 -38.90
CA SER A 3 43.21 -33.08 -38.63
C SER A 3 42.84 -31.96 -37.66
N ARG A 4 42.14 -30.96 -38.13
CA ARG A 4 41.51 -29.94 -37.30
C ARG A 4 40.13 -30.44 -36.86
N ARG A 5 39.99 -30.81 -35.59
CA ARG A 5 38.70 -31.05 -34.93
C ARG A 5 38.17 -29.71 -34.44
N PHE A 6 37.13 -29.21 -35.08
CA PHE A 6 36.33 -28.10 -34.58
C PHE A 6 35.45 -28.61 -33.44
N LEU A 7 35.70 -28.12 -32.24
CA LEU A 7 34.79 -28.25 -31.10
C LEU A 7 33.78 -27.15 -31.19
N LEU A 8 32.53 -27.52 -31.51
CA LEU A 8 31.38 -26.63 -31.38
C LEU A 8 31.02 -26.55 -29.88
N GLN A 9 31.28 -25.41 -29.27
CA GLN A 9 30.77 -25.09 -27.96
C GLN A 9 29.39 -24.48 -28.14
N THR A 10 28.35 -25.25 -27.80
CA THR A 10 26.98 -24.77 -27.67
C THR A 10 26.82 -24.04 -26.34
N THR A 11 26.82 -22.72 -26.37
CA THR A 11 26.43 -21.90 -25.23
C THR A 11 24.91 -21.93 -25.11
N ILE A 12 24.40 -22.60 -24.07
CA ILE A 12 23.00 -22.54 -23.69
C ILE A 12 22.82 -21.22 -22.93
N ALA A 13 22.21 -20.24 -23.59
CA ALA A 13 21.76 -19.01 -22.95
C ALA A 13 20.51 -19.34 -22.11
N GLY A 14 20.70 -19.46 -20.81
CA GLY A 14 19.58 -19.55 -19.85
C GLY A 14 18.81 -18.23 -19.84
N VAL A 15 17.61 -18.24 -20.39
CA VAL A 15 16.66 -17.13 -20.22
C VAL A 15 16.10 -17.22 -18.79
N GLY A 16 16.71 -16.48 -17.88
CA GLY A 16 16.14 -16.28 -16.56
C GLY A 16 14.85 -15.48 -16.68
N ALA A 17 13.71 -16.10 -16.39
CA ALA A 17 12.46 -15.40 -16.25
C ALA A 17 12.57 -14.47 -15.04
N MET A 18 12.84 -13.19 -15.26
CA MET A 18 12.69 -12.16 -14.24
C MET A 18 11.20 -12.01 -13.99
N ALA A 19 10.73 -12.46 -12.82
CA ALA A 19 9.41 -12.13 -12.34
C ALA A 19 9.32 -10.60 -12.19
N PHE A 20 8.54 -9.96 -13.04
CA PHE A 20 8.20 -8.55 -12.91
C PHE A 20 7.29 -8.40 -11.67
N VAL A 21 7.85 -8.00 -10.54
CA VAL A 21 7.06 -7.47 -9.43
C VAL A 21 6.61 -6.08 -9.88
N PRO A 22 5.29 -5.80 -9.95
CA PRO A 22 4.83 -4.48 -10.35
C PRO A 22 5.38 -3.44 -9.37
N ALA A 23 6.17 -2.48 -9.90
CA ALA A 23 6.83 -1.42 -9.13
C ALA A 23 5.87 -0.40 -8.52
N HIS A 24 4.54 -0.61 -8.63
CA HIS A 24 3.51 0.39 -8.34
C HIS A 24 2.62 0.06 -7.14
N ALA A 25 2.75 -1.13 -6.54
CA ALA A 25 1.90 -1.51 -5.41
C ALA A 25 2.34 -0.78 -4.14
N PHE A 26 1.47 0.05 -3.56
CA PHE A 26 1.72 0.51 -2.20
C PHE A 26 1.59 -0.66 -1.22
N GLN A 27 2.36 -0.63 -0.15
CA GLN A 27 2.31 -1.64 0.90
C GLN A 27 1.85 -1.01 2.20
N MET A 28 0.94 -1.70 2.88
CA MET A 28 0.53 -1.31 4.23
C MET A 28 1.70 -1.57 5.18
N ARG A 29 2.09 -0.56 5.95
CA ARG A 29 3.15 -0.65 6.97
C ARG A 29 2.62 -0.21 8.33
N PRO A 30 3.18 -0.70 9.45
CA PRO A 30 2.84 -0.18 10.76
C PRO A 30 3.05 1.33 10.82
N PHE A 31 2.15 2.03 11.52
CA PHE A 31 2.26 3.48 11.67
C PHE A 31 3.57 3.86 12.38
N ASP A 32 4.27 4.79 11.76
CA ASP A 32 5.47 5.44 12.30
C ASP A 32 5.29 6.94 12.15
N LEU A 33 5.34 7.67 13.26
CA LEU A 33 5.10 9.11 13.27
C LEU A 33 6.11 9.87 12.40
N LYS A 34 7.39 9.51 12.46
CA LYS A 34 8.42 10.17 11.65
C LYS A 34 8.20 9.94 10.16
N ALA A 35 7.87 8.72 9.77
CA ALA A 35 7.61 8.39 8.38
C ALA A 35 6.33 9.08 7.88
N PHE A 36 5.30 9.16 8.73
CA PHE A 36 4.06 9.87 8.42
C PHE A 36 4.31 11.36 8.21
N GLU A 37 5.01 12.02 9.13
CA GLU A 37 5.36 13.44 9.02
C GLU A 37 6.25 13.73 7.81
N ALA A 38 7.21 12.85 7.49
CA ALA A 38 8.04 12.97 6.30
C ALA A 38 7.23 12.86 5.01
N ALA A 39 6.27 11.94 4.94
CA ALA A 39 5.35 11.82 3.81
C ALA A 39 4.47 13.06 3.65
N GLN A 40 3.97 13.62 4.77
CA GLN A 40 3.22 14.87 4.76
C GLN A 40 4.06 16.04 4.24
N ALA A 41 5.29 16.19 4.73
CA ALA A 41 6.21 17.25 4.29
C ALA A 41 6.58 17.14 2.81
N ALA A 42 6.66 15.92 2.29
CA ALA A 42 6.91 15.64 0.87
C ALA A 42 5.67 15.83 -0.03
N GLY A 43 4.51 16.13 0.55
CA GLY A 43 3.27 16.31 -0.20
C GLY A 43 2.70 15.01 -0.79
N GLN A 44 3.09 13.86 -0.24
CA GLN A 44 2.67 12.56 -0.76
C GLN A 44 1.20 12.25 -0.45
N PRO A 45 0.54 11.45 -1.29
CA PRO A 45 -0.74 10.85 -0.94
C PRO A 45 -0.53 9.82 0.18
N ILE A 46 -1.39 9.87 1.20
CA ILE A 46 -1.27 9.03 2.39
C ILE A 46 -2.62 8.39 2.71
N LEU A 47 -2.60 7.10 3.04
CA LEU A 47 -3.71 6.38 3.65
C LEU A 47 -3.33 5.97 5.07
N VAL A 48 -4.21 6.23 6.02
CA VAL A 48 -4.15 5.67 7.37
C VAL A 48 -5.32 4.74 7.57
N GLU A 49 -5.05 3.46 7.80
CA GLU A 49 -6.04 2.42 8.09
C GLU A 49 -6.02 2.10 9.58
N ILE A 50 -7.18 2.13 10.20
CA ILE A 50 -7.36 1.67 11.58
C ILE A 50 -8.00 0.29 11.54
N SER A 51 -7.28 -0.72 12.00
CA SER A 51 -7.64 -2.12 11.90
C SER A 51 -7.55 -2.85 13.24
N ALA A 52 -8.25 -3.96 13.34
CA ALA A 52 -8.15 -4.88 14.47
C ALA A 52 -8.20 -6.32 13.96
N PRO A 53 -7.46 -7.27 14.58
CA PRO A 53 -7.40 -8.66 14.13
C PRO A 53 -8.77 -9.39 14.16
N TRP A 54 -9.65 -8.98 15.05
CA TRP A 54 -10.98 -9.57 15.27
C TRP A 54 -12.08 -8.93 14.39
N CYS A 55 -11.77 -7.87 13.65
CA CYS A 55 -12.74 -7.07 12.91
C CYS A 55 -13.06 -7.68 11.54
N PRO A 56 -14.29 -8.19 11.30
CA PRO A 56 -14.68 -8.75 10.00
C PRO A 56 -14.66 -7.72 8.88
N THR A 57 -15.10 -6.49 9.16
CA THR A 57 -15.12 -5.38 8.20
C THR A 57 -13.71 -5.01 7.76
N CYS A 58 -12.75 -4.99 8.68
CA CYS A 58 -11.33 -4.76 8.36
C CYS A 58 -10.78 -5.85 7.43
N LYS A 59 -11.14 -7.11 7.69
CA LYS A 59 -10.77 -8.24 6.82
C LYS A 59 -11.34 -8.09 5.41
N ALA A 60 -12.56 -7.58 5.28
CA ALA A 60 -13.19 -7.33 3.99
C ALA A 60 -12.53 -6.17 3.24
N GLN A 61 -12.01 -5.17 3.94
CA GLN A 61 -11.30 -4.05 3.34
C GLN A 61 -9.94 -4.44 2.75
N LYS A 62 -9.24 -5.38 3.36
CA LYS A 62 -7.86 -5.74 2.96
C LYS A 62 -7.72 -6.16 1.49
N PRO A 63 -8.53 -7.08 0.92
CA PRO A 63 -8.41 -7.42 -0.49
C PRO A 63 -8.78 -6.25 -1.42
N ILE A 64 -9.68 -5.37 -1.00
CA ILE A 64 -10.03 -4.15 -1.76
C ILE A 64 -8.83 -3.23 -1.82
N LEU A 65 -8.19 -2.96 -0.69
CA LEU A 65 -6.99 -2.11 -0.64
C LEU A 65 -5.83 -2.73 -1.43
N SER A 66 -5.65 -4.04 -1.36
CA SER A 66 -4.62 -4.74 -2.15
C SER A 66 -4.87 -4.60 -3.66
N GLY A 67 -6.12 -4.70 -4.10
CA GLY A 67 -6.48 -4.50 -5.50
C GLY A 67 -6.25 -3.07 -5.97
N LEU A 68 -6.57 -2.09 -5.15
CA LEU A 68 -6.32 -0.66 -5.44
C LEU A 68 -4.82 -0.34 -5.44
N ALA A 69 -4.04 -0.98 -4.57
CA ALA A 69 -2.59 -0.80 -4.51
C ALA A 69 -1.89 -1.12 -5.82
N ALA A 70 -2.45 -2.03 -6.63
CA ALA A 70 -1.90 -2.40 -7.92
C ALA A 70 -2.15 -1.36 -9.02
N LYS A 71 -3.01 -0.37 -8.79
CA LYS A 71 -3.32 0.67 -9.78
C LYS A 71 -2.18 1.70 -9.86
N ALA A 72 -1.76 2.01 -11.10
CA ALA A 72 -0.64 2.94 -11.33
C ALA A 72 -0.86 4.34 -10.75
N LYS A 73 -2.12 4.81 -10.68
CA LYS A 73 -2.45 6.12 -10.10
C LYS A 73 -2.12 6.24 -8.62
N PHE A 74 -2.01 5.13 -7.90
CA PHE A 74 -1.67 5.08 -6.46
C PHE A 74 -0.22 4.68 -6.20
N LYS A 75 0.64 4.70 -7.21
CA LYS A 75 2.05 4.28 -7.09
C LYS A 75 2.84 5.01 -5.99
N ASP A 76 2.53 6.25 -5.74
CA ASP A 76 3.24 7.10 -4.77
C ASP A 76 2.53 7.16 -3.41
N LEU A 77 1.41 6.45 -3.26
CA LEU A 77 0.64 6.43 -2.03
C LEU A 77 1.40 5.70 -0.92
N VAL A 78 1.48 6.33 0.24
CA VAL A 78 2.09 5.77 1.44
C VAL A 78 0.98 5.33 2.37
N ALA A 79 0.96 4.06 2.76
CA ALA A 79 -0.12 3.49 3.57
C ALA A 79 0.39 3.03 4.93
N PHE A 80 -0.31 3.46 5.99
CA PHE A 80 -0.01 3.13 7.37
C PHE A 80 -1.18 2.43 8.04
N GLU A 81 -0.88 1.42 8.85
CA GLU A 81 -1.86 0.72 9.68
C GLU A 81 -1.68 1.08 11.15
N ILE A 82 -2.77 1.44 11.80
CA ILE A 82 -2.86 1.64 13.25
C ILE A 82 -3.68 0.50 13.84
N ASP A 83 -3.14 -0.13 14.89
CA ASP A 83 -3.85 -1.14 15.67
C ASP A 83 -4.84 -0.48 16.63
N PHE A 84 -6.12 -0.77 16.43
CA PHE A 84 -7.21 -0.22 17.24
C PHE A 84 -7.11 -0.58 18.72
N ASP A 85 -6.63 -1.79 19.02
CA ASP A 85 -6.61 -2.28 20.40
C ASP A 85 -5.44 -1.75 21.23
N THR A 86 -4.26 -1.57 20.59
CA THR A 86 -3.00 -1.29 21.30
C THR A 86 -2.49 0.13 21.12
N GLN A 87 -2.93 0.87 20.09
CA GLN A 87 -2.41 2.21 19.77
C GLN A 87 -3.44 3.31 20.06
N LYS A 88 -3.99 3.33 21.26
CA LYS A 88 -5.04 4.26 21.67
C LYS A 88 -4.64 5.74 21.57
N ASP A 89 -3.37 6.06 21.78
CA ASP A 89 -2.88 7.44 21.63
C ASP A 89 -2.99 7.94 20.20
N LEU A 90 -2.73 7.06 19.23
CA LEU A 90 -2.89 7.39 17.81
C LEU A 90 -4.38 7.57 17.44
N LEU A 91 -5.26 6.77 18.01
CA LEU A 91 -6.71 6.95 17.80
C LEU A 91 -7.16 8.33 18.26
N ARG A 92 -6.69 8.77 19.43
CA ARG A 92 -6.97 10.12 19.95
C ARG A 92 -6.38 11.20 19.05
N LYS A 93 -5.16 11.02 18.60
CA LYS A 93 -4.48 11.96 17.68
C LYS A 93 -5.27 12.18 16.40
N PHE A 94 -5.82 11.13 15.81
CA PHE A 94 -6.59 11.20 14.57
C PHE A 94 -8.10 11.37 14.78
N GLY A 95 -8.58 11.43 16.03
CA GLY A 95 -10.01 11.55 16.33
C GLY A 95 -10.82 10.35 15.87
N VAL A 96 -10.26 9.13 16.03
CA VAL A 96 -10.89 7.88 15.59
C VAL A 96 -11.47 7.14 16.79
N THR A 97 -12.73 6.70 16.65
CA THR A 97 -13.47 5.98 17.69
C THR A 97 -13.84 4.56 17.30
N MET A 98 -13.68 4.20 16.03
CA MET A 98 -14.07 2.89 15.50
C MET A 98 -12.94 2.30 14.66
N GLN A 99 -12.79 0.98 14.73
CA GLN A 99 -11.97 0.22 13.78
C GLN A 99 -12.58 0.31 12.36
N SER A 100 -11.90 -0.22 11.35
CA SER A 100 -12.28 -0.11 9.94
C SER A 100 -12.45 1.32 9.43
N THR A 101 -11.76 2.26 10.05
CA THR A 101 -11.69 3.66 9.61
C THR A 101 -10.52 3.83 8.63
N LEU A 102 -10.80 4.48 7.52
CA LEU A 102 -9.83 4.85 6.49
C LEU A 102 -9.75 6.36 6.44
N ILE A 103 -8.53 6.91 6.51
CA ILE A 103 -8.30 8.35 6.43
C ILE A 103 -7.34 8.63 5.29
N SER A 104 -7.74 9.50 4.38
CA SER A 104 -6.96 9.90 3.22
C SER A 104 -6.39 11.30 3.42
N PHE A 105 -5.09 11.46 3.11
CA PHE A 105 -4.38 12.74 3.18
C PHE A 105 -3.75 13.08 1.84
N LYS A 106 -3.75 14.35 1.50
CA LYS A 106 -2.90 14.92 0.46
C LYS A 106 -1.83 15.79 1.13
N GLY A 107 -0.62 15.25 1.27
CA GLY A 107 0.38 15.87 2.12
C GLY A 107 -0.10 16.00 3.55
N SER A 108 -0.08 17.20 4.12
CA SER A 108 -0.52 17.48 5.48
C SER A 108 -2.03 17.68 5.64
N LYS A 109 -2.78 17.69 4.52
CA LYS A 109 -4.23 17.95 4.54
C LYS A 109 -5.02 16.64 4.52
N GLU A 110 -5.87 16.42 5.53
CA GLU A 110 -6.88 15.37 5.47
C GLU A 110 -7.92 15.74 4.40
N VAL A 111 -8.11 14.85 3.42
CA VAL A 111 -9.03 15.08 2.29
C VAL A 111 -10.29 14.24 2.37
N GLY A 112 -10.36 13.29 3.30
CA GLY A 112 -11.55 12.51 3.56
C GLY A 112 -11.31 11.37 4.52
N ARG A 113 -12.39 10.81 5.04
CA ARG A 113 -12.39 9.59 5.86
C ARG A 113 -13.68 8.83 5.71
N SER A 114 -13.62 7.53 5.95
CA SER A 114 -14.80 6.68 6.02
C SER A 114 -14.63 5.63 7.11
N THR A 115 -15.75 5.14 7.65
CA THR A 115 -15.75 4.09 8.66
C THR A 115 -16.66 2.96 8.21
N GLY A 116 -16.15 1.73 8.20
CA GLY A 116 -16.92 0.54 7.87
C GLY A 116 -17.27 0.38 6.39
N ASP A 117 -16.65 1.13 5.50
CA ASP A 117 -16.87 1.03 4.05
C ASP A 117 -16.22 -0.24 3.50
N THR A 118 -17.02 -1.06 2.80
CA THR A 118 -16.57 -2.27 2.12
C THR A 118 -16.90 -2.26 0.63
N ASN A 119 -17.19 -1.09 0.08
CA ASN A 119 -17.44 -0.89 -1.35
C ASN A 119 -16.16 -0.43 -2.04
N ALA A 120 -15.68 -1.21 -3.02
CA ALA A 120 -14.45 -0.91 -3.72
C ALA A 120 -14.45 0.46 -4.41
N SER A 121 -15.57 0.85 -5.02
CA SER A 121 -15.67 2.13 -5.74
C SER A 121 -15.61 3.33 -4.80
N SER A 122 -16.26 3.27 -3.63
CA SER A 122 -16.22 4.37 -2.67
C SER A 122 -14.89 4.47 -1.95
N ILE A 123 -14.22 3.34 -1.67
CA ILE A 123 -12.85 3.34 -1.14
C ILE A 123 -11.89 3.93 -2.18
N GLU A 124 -12.00 3.53 -3.45
CA GLU A 124 -11.19 4.12 -4.52
C GLU A 124 -11.40 5.63 -4.62
N ALA A 125 -12.64 6.11 -4.57
CA ALA A 125 -12.95 7.53 -4.58
C ALA A 125 -12.34 8.28 -3.39
N LEU A 126 -12.26 7.65 -2.22
CA LEU A 126 -11.59 8.22 -1.05
C LEU A 126 -10.08 8.37 -1.30
N LEU A 127 -9.43 7.35 -1.86
CA LEU A 127 -8.01 7.41 -2.19
C LEU A 127 -7.72 8.41 -3.32
N ASP A 128 -8.60 8.52 -4.30
CA ASP A 128 -8.47 9.47 -5.42
C ASP A 128 -8.35 10.93 -4.93
N LYS A 129 -8.94 11.27 -3.79
CA LYS A 129 -8.83 12.62 -3.22
C LYS A 129 -7.43 12.99 -2.79
N SER A 130 -6.55 12.00 -2.57
CA SER A 130 -5.17 12.21 -2.11
C SER A 130 -4.17 12.38 -3.25
N VAL A 131 -4.52 11.96 -4.45
CA VAL A 131 -3.63 11.98 -5.62
C VAL A 131 -3.89 13.15 -6.56
#